data_debe5ac34923e2e44f66719225b5f52f
#
_entry.id   debe5ac34923e2e44f66719225b5f52f
#
_cell.length_a   1.000
_cell.length_b   1.000
_cell.length_c   1.000
_cell.angle_alpha   90.00
_cell.angle_beta   90.00
_cell.angle_gamma   90.00
#
_symmetry.space_group_name_H-M   'P 1'
#
loop_
_entity.id
_entity.type
_entity.pdbx_description
1 polymer ?
#
loop_
_entity_poly.entity_id
_entity_poly.type
_entity_poly.pdbx_seq_one_letter_code
_entity_poly.pdbx_strand_id
1 'polypeptide(L)'
;MEYDYIIVGAGSAGCVLANRLSADGSYSVLLIEAGRKDGAWSLKIPAAVLTNLKSTRYTWAFQGEPEPALGGRSMRHDRGRTLGGSSSINGMVFIRGHALDFESWRQAGCDGWGYADVLPYFKRMECYAGGGCDL
;
A
#
# COMPACT_ATOMS: atom_id res chain seq x y z
N MET A 1 11.74 25.68 9.17
CA MET A 1 12.27 24.66 8.22
C MET A 1 11.34 24.65 7.03
N GLU A 2 11.88 24.74 5.85
CA GLU A 2 11.13 24.64 4.60
C GLU A 2 11.47 23.31 3.96
N TYR A 3 10.53 22.71 3.27
CA TYR A 3 10.69 21.46 2.54
C TYR A 3 10.17 21.62 1.13
N ASP A 4 10.84 21.01 0.16
CA ASP A 4 10.41 21.04 -1.24
C ASP A 4 9.13 20.19 -1.44
N TYR A 5 9.01 19.07 -0.70
CA TYR A 5 7.85 18.19 -0.75
C TYR A 5 7.40 17.79 0.65
N ILE A 6 6.08 17.75 0.82
CA ILE A 6 5.43 17.20 2.02
C ILE A 6 4.56 16.02 1.58
N ILE A 7 4.86 14.83 2.09
CA ILE A 7 4.12 13.59 1.81
C ILE A 7 3.32 13.24 3.06
N VAL A 8 2.01 13.14 2.91
CA VAL A 8 1.10 12.78 3.99
C VAL A 8 0.74 11.30 3.88
N GLY A 9 1.15 10.54 4.88
CA GLY A 9 0.98 9.09 4.98
C GLY A 9 2.22 8.30 4.55
N ALA A 10 2.81 7.59 5.50
CA ALA A 10 3.96 6.69 5.26
C ALA A 10 3.50 5.25 4.96
N GLY A 11 2.47 5.09 4.14
CA GLY A 11 2.09 3.81 3.56
C GLY A 11 2.99 3.43 2.37
N SER A 12 2.63 2.38 1.65
CA SER A 12 3.43 1.86 0.52
C SER A 12 3.76 2.94 -0.51
N ALA A 13 2.77 3.72 -0.94
CA ALA A 13 2.95 4.78 -1.93
C ALA A 13 3.80 5.94 -1.39
N GLY A 14 3.51 6.42 -0.17
CA GLY A 14 4.23 7.53 0.44
C GLY A 14 5.70 7.20 0.70
N CYS A 15 6.00 5.99 1.14
CA CYS A 15 7.38 5.53 1.31
C CYS A 15 8.15 5.47 -0.02
N VAL A 16 7.49 5.02 -1.10
CA VAL A 16 8.11 5.01 -2.44
C VAL A 16 8.38 6.43 -2.93
N LEU A 17 7.40 7.33 -2.80
CA LEU A 17 7.56 8.74 -3.18
C LEU A 17 8.68 9.41 -2.38
N ALA A 18 8.69 9.24 -1.05
CA ALA A 18 9.74 9.79 -0.21
C ALA A 18 11.13 9.31 -0.63
N ASN A 19 11.28 8.01 -0.85
CA ASN A 19 12.55 7.42 -1.30
C ASN A 19 12.98 7.98 -2.67
N ARG A 20 12.07 8.05 -3.64
CA ARG A 20 12.42 8.47 -5.01
C ARG A 20 12.73 9.95 -5.10
N LEU A 21 11.95 10.80 -4.43
CA LEU A 21 12.16 12.25 -4.45
C LEU A 21 13.42 12.69 -3.71
N SER A 22 13.87 11.93 -2.71
CA SER A 22 15.07 12.25 -1.94
C SER A 22 16.32 11.49 -2.39
N ALA A 23 16.22 10.61 -3.39
CA ALA A 23 17.27 9.64 -3.72
C ALA A 23 18.60 10.28 -4.18
N ASP A 24 18.53 11.38 -4.90
CA ASP A 24 19.72 12.12 -5.43
C ASP A 24 20.11 13.31 -4.53
N GLY A 25 19.35 13.57 -3.46
CA GLY A 25 19.60 14.69 -2.56
C GLY A 25 19.19 16.06 -3.10
N SER A 26 18.53 16.13 -4.27
CA SER A 26 18.12 17.40 -4.90
C SER A 26 16.96 18.05 -4.17
N TYR A 27 16.13 17.26 -3.48
CA TYR A 27 14.94 17.74 -2.78
C TYR A 27 14.93 17.33 -1.32
N SER A 28 14.49 18.26 -0.49
CA SER A 28 14.14 18.01 0.92
C SER A 28 12.71 17.51 1.02
N VAL A 29 12.51 16.34 1.66
CA VAL A 29 11.21 15.69 1.74
C VAL A 29 10.80 15.49 3.18
N LEU A 30 9.63 16.00 3.55
CA LEU A 30 9.00 15.72 4.84
C LEU A 30 7.95 14.62 4.65
N LEU A 31 8.13 13.47 5.32
CA LEU A 31 7.16 12.39 5.37
C LEU A 31 6.43 12.42 6.72
N ILE A 32 5.11 12.60 6.69
CA ILE A 32 4.25 12.69 7.87
C ILE A 32 3.41 11.42 7.98
N GLU A 33 3.39 10.79 9.15
CA GLU A 33 2.57 9.63 9.45
C GLU A 33 1.78 9.84 10.74
N ALA A 34 0.47 9.55 10.68
CA ALA A 34 -0.42 9.67 11.83
C ALA A 34 -0.25 8.55 12.85
N GLY A 35 0.25 7.41 12.40
CA GLY A 35 0.42 6.22 13.20
C GLY A 35 1.76 6.15 13.94
N ARG A 36 1.96 5.05 14.60
CA ARG A 36 3.18 4.77 15.38
C ARG A 36 4.27 4.15 14.49
N LYS A 37 5.49 4.07 15.02
CA LYS A 37 6.55 3.24 14.43
C LYS A 37 6.11 1.77 14.39
N ASP A 38 6.50 1.07 13.35
CA ASP A 38 6.22 -0.34 13.06
C ASP A 38 7.08 -1.34 13.86
N GLY A 39 7.74 -0.87 14.91
CA GLY A 39 8.69 -1.66 15.72
C GLY A 39 8.07 -2.73 16.62
N ALA A 40 6.73 -2.83 16.69
CA ALA A 40 6.07 -3.81 17.54
C ALA A 40 6.31 -5.24 17.01
N TRP A 41 6.61 -6.16 17.92
CA TRP A 41 6.82 -7.57 17.57
C TRP A 41 5.62 -8.18 16.85
N SER A 42 4.40 -7.80 17.24
CA SER A 42 3.17 -8.31 16.60
C SER A 42 3.05 -7.95 15.12
N LEU A 43 3.65 -6.84 14.68
CA LEU A 43 3.70 -6.46 13.27
C LEU A 43 4.72 -7.27 12.46
N LYS A 44 5.66 -7.94 13.15
CA LYS A 44 6.73 -8.74 12.53
C LYS A 44 6.40 -10.24 12.49
N ILE A 45 5.35 -10.66 13.17
CA ILE A 45 4.94 -12.07 13.23
C ILE A 45 3.72 -12.30 12.34
N PRO A 46 3.83 -13.10 11.27
CA PRO A 46 2.72 -13.38 10.36
C PRO A 46 1.45 -13.89 11.07
N ALA A 47 1.59 -14.75 12.06
CA ALA A 47 0.46 -15.28 12.83
C ALA A 47 -0.35 -14.22 13.59
N ALA A 48 0.21 -13.03 13.83
CA ALA A 48 -0.45 -11.95 14.55
C ALA A 48 -1.32 -11.05 13.65
N VAL A 49 -1.44 -11.32 12.35
CA VAL A 49 -2.18 -10.47 11.40
C VAL A 49 -3.61 -10.19 11.85
N LEU A 50 -4.36 -11.20 12.28
CA LEU A 50 -5.75 -11.04 12.72
C LEU A 50 -5.86 -10.19 13.99
N THR A 51 -4.88 -10.29 14.89
CA THR A 51 -4.79 -9.47 16.10
C THR A 51 -4.52 -8.02 15.75
N ASN A 52 -3.60 -7.78 14.81
CA ASN A 52 -3.26 -6.43 14.37
C ASN A 52 -4.44 -5.76 13.65
N LEU A 53 -5.17 -6.48 12.79
CA LEU A 53 -6.36 -5.97 12.09
C LEU A 53 -7.48 -5.58 13.06
N LYS A 54 -7.65 -6.30 14.17
CA LYS A 54 -8.64 -5.97 15.20
C LYS A 54 -8.21 -4.81 16.12
N SER A 55 -6.94 -4.46 16.11
CA SER A 55 -6.36 -3.47 17.02
C SER A 55 -6.53 -2.05 16.50
N THR A 56 -7.25 -1.19 17.21
CA THR A 56 -7.34 0.25 16.92
C THR A 56 -6.00 0.99 17.11
N ARG A 57 -4.98 0.30 17.65
CA ARG A 57 -3.64 0.86 17.80
C ARG A 57 -2.91 1.01 16.46
N TYR A 58 -3.17 0.09 15.51
CA TYR A 58 -2.48 0.01 14.22
C TYR A 58 -3.42 0.16 13.04
N THR A 59 -4.73 0.32 13.28
CA THR A 59 -5.73 0.51 12.23
C THR A 59 -6.60 1.72 12.50
N TRP A 60 -7.12 2.32 11.43
CA TRP A 60 -8.18 3.32 11.50
C TRP A 60 -9.55 2.71 11.76
N ALA A 61 -9.73 1.44 11.40
CA ALA A 61 -10.98 0.71 11.58
C ALA A 61 -12.23 1.48 11.11
N PHE A 62 -12.16 2.07 9.92
CA PHE A 62 -13.28 2.83 9.36
C PHE A 62 -14.52 1.95 9.22
N GLN A 63 -15.68 2.53 9.48
CA GLN A 63 -16.98 1.90 9.26
C GLN A 63 -17.63 2.54 8.04
N GLY A 64 -17.96 1.75 7.04
CA GLY A 64 -18.71 2.22 5.88
C GLY A 64 -20.17 2.50 6.22
N GLU A 65 -20.81 3.29 5.39
CA GLU A 65 -22.25 3.48 5.44
C GLU A 65 -23.00 2.17 5.10
N PRO A 66 -24.24 1.99 5.57
CA PRO A 66 -25.06 0.85 5.16
C PRO A 66 -25.23 0.79 3.64
N GLU A 67 -24.86 -0.34 3.04
CA GLU A 67 -24.91 -0.53 1.57
C GLU A 67 -26.19 -1.30 1.20
N PRO A 68 -27.15 -0.68 0.48
CA PRO A 68 -28.39 -1.33 0.09
C PRO A 68 -28.18 -2.60 -0.74
N ALA A 69 -27.20 -2.62 -1.63
CA ALA A 69 -26.85 -3.79 -2.46
C ALA A 69 -26.31 -4.97 -1.64
N LEU A 70 -25.89 -4.72 -0.41
CA LEU A 70 -25.43 -5.74 0.54
C LEU A 70 -26.49 -6.02 1.65
N GLY A 71 -27.76 -5.73 1.37
CA GLY A 71 -28.84 -5.92 2.35
C GLY A 71 -28.74 -4.98 3.56
N GLY A 72 -28.24 -3.77 3.38
CA GLY A 72 -28.10 -2.78 4.44
C GLY A 72 -26.92 -3.01 5.38
N ARG A 73 -25.99 -3.88 5.03
CA ARG A 73 -24.80 -4.13 5.88
C ARG A 73 -23.80 -3.00 5.76
N SER A 74 -23.27 -2.59 6.91
CA SER A 74 -22.09 -1.74 6.99
C SER A 74 -20.82 -2.59 6.96
N MET A 75 -19.88 -2.24 6.11
CA MET A 75 -18.60 -2.94 6.00
C MET A 75 -17.53 -2.22 6.79
N ARG A 76 -16.74 -2.98 7.53
CA ARG A 76 -15.53 -2.45 8.19
C ARG A 76 -14.39 -2.40 7.19
N HIS A 77 -13.69 -1.27 7.15
CA HIS A 77 -12.54 -1.04 6.29
C HIS A 77 -11.30 -0.76 7.13
N ASP A 78 -10.49 -1.80 7.32
CA ASP A 78 -9.24 -1.67 8.04
C ASP A 78 -8.18 -1.01 7.14
N ARG A 79 -7.59 0.08 7.63
CA ARG A 79 -6.45 0.76 7.01
C ARG A 79 -5.36 0.94 8.04
N GLY A 80 -4.12 0.64 7.66
CA GLY A 80 -2.99 0.76 8.56
C GLY A 80 -2.78 2.19 9.05
N ARG A 81 -2.51 2.33 10.36
CA ARG A 81 -2.13 3.56 11.03
C ARG A 81 -0.80 3.35 11.74
N THR A 82 0.24 3.22 10.96
CA THR A 82 1.62 2.96 11.39
C THR A 82 2.57 3.22 10.22
N LEU A 83 3.87 3.34 10.46
CA LEU A 83 4.85 3.33 9.37
C LEU A 83 4.66 2.08 8.52
N GLY A 84 4.70 2.23 7.19
CA GLY A 84 4.34 1.19 6.23
C GLY A 84 2.84 1.11 5.94
N GLY A 85 1.97 1.76 6.73
CA GLY A 85 0.54 1.79 6.51
C GLY A 85 -0.09 0.39 6.48
N SER A 86 -0.96 0.15 5.50
CA SER A 86 -1.63 -1.15 5.35
C SER A 86 -0.68 -2.29 4.97
N SER A 87 0.50 -2.02 4.38
CA SER A 87 1.49 -3.08 4.13
C SER A 87 2.12 -3.64 5.40
N SER A 88 2.06 -2.91 6.53
CA SER A 88 2.53 -3.40 7.84
C SER A 88 1.50 -4.27 8.58
N ILE A 89 0.25 -4.32 8.12
CA ILE A 89 -0.84 -5.07 8.78
C ILE A 89 -1.60 -6.02 7.87
N ASN A 90 -1.23 -6.11 6.59
CA ASN A 90 -1.92 -6.93 5.58
C ASN A 90 -1.74 -8.44 5.82
N GLY A 91 -2.43 -9.25 5.03
CA GLY A 91 -2.33 -10.71 5.04
C GLY A 91 -1.13 -11.28 4.29
N MET A 92 -0.20 -10.44 3.84
CA MET A 92 1.06 -10.83 3.15
C MET A 92 0.84 -11.63 1.86
N VAL A 93 -0.29 -11.44 1.21
CA VAL A 93 -0.55 -12.02 -0.12
C VAL A 93 0.12 -11.12 -1.15
N PHE A 94 1.05 -11.67 -1.92
CA PHE A 94 1.71 -10.98 -3.01
C PHE A 94 1.37 -11.67 -4.33
N ILE A 95 0.52 -11.03 -5.13
CA ILE A 95 0.15 -11.47 -6.49
C ILE A 95 0.08 -10.25 -7.39
N ARG A 96 0.33 -10.45 -8.68
CA ARG A 96 0.06 -9.42 -9.69
C ARG A 96 -1.42 -9.42 -10.04
N GLY A 97 -1.99 -8.26 -10.37
CA GLY A 97 -3.33 -8.16 -10.94
C GLY A 97 -3.42 -8.91 -12.26
N HIS A 98 -4.62 -9.40 -12.60
CA HIS A 98 -4.84 -10.13 -13.85
C HIS A 98 -4.67 -9.18 -15.05
N ALA A 99 -4.06 -9.67 -16.12
CA ALA A 99 -3.77 -8.84 -17.30
C ALA A 99 -5.02 -8.16 -17.88
N LEU A 100 -6.17 -8.86 -17.88
CA LEU A 100 -7.42 -8.31 -18.39
C LEU A 100 -7.97 -7.14 -17.56
N ASP A 101 -7.65 -7.05 -16.25
CA ASP A 101 -8.08 -5.92 -15.44
C ASP A 101 -7.43 -4.62 -15.95
N PHE A 102 -6.12 -4.68 -16.22
CA PHE A 102 -5.37 -3.55 -16.77
C PHE A 102 -5.79 -3.21 -18.21
N GLU A 103 -6.06 -4.22 -19.04
CA GLU A 103 -6.57 -3.99 -20.38
C GLU A 103 -7.97 -3.35 -20.35
N SER A 104 -8.82 -3.71 -19.40
CA SER A 104 -10.13 -3.06 -19.19
C SER A 104 -9.96 -1.60 -18.80
N TRP A 105 -8.99 -1.26 -17.97
CA TRP A 105 -8.69 0.13 -17.63
C TRP A 105 -8.23 0.92 -18.84
N ARG A 106 -7.31 0.36 -19.62
CA ARG A 106 -6.85 0.98 -20.87
C ARG A 106 -8.02 1.25 -21.84
N GLN A 107 -8.90 0.25 -22.02
CA GLN A 107 -10.10 0.39 -22.85
C GLN A 107 -11.09 1.44 -22.33
N ALA A 108 -11.13 1.65 -21.02
CA ALA A 108 -11.92 2.70 -20.38
C ALA A 108 -11.30 4.11 -20.51
N GLY A 109 -10.17 4.26 -21.20
CA GLY A 109 -9.50 5.53 -21.45
C GLY A 109 -8.32 5.83 -20.53
N CYS A 110 -7.87 4.87 -19.72
CA CYS A 110 -6.66 5.02 -18.92
C CYS A 110 -5.42 4.65 -19.75
N ASP A 111 -5.00 5.53 -20.65
CA ASP A 111 -3.83 5.32 -21.49
C ASP A 111 -2.56 5.14 -20.64
N GLY A 112 -1.70 4.19 -21.02
CA GLY A 112 -0.50 3.83 -20.26
C GLY A 112 -0.74 2.92 -19.06
N TRP A 113 -1.97 2.39 -18.89
CA TRP A 113 -2.32 1.45 -17.81
C TRP A 113 -2.63 0.03 -18.33
N GLY A 114 -2.33 -0.26 -19.58
CA GLY A 114 -2.41 -1.64 -20.09
C GLY A 114 -1.40 -2.56 -19.40
N TYR A 115 -1.64 -3.86 -19.44
CA TYR A 115 -0.78 -4.82 -18.73
C TYR A 115 0.69 -4.73 -19.17
N ALA A 116 0.95 -4.53 -20.46
CA ALA A 116 2.30 -4.34 -20.97
C ALA A 116 3.00 -3.10 -20.39
N ASP A 117 2.24 -2.03 -20.14
CA ASP A 117 2.76 -0.78 -19.59
C ASP A 117 3.11 -0.92 -18.11
N VAL A 118 2.32 -1.66 -17.33
CA VAL A 118 2.50 -1.82 -15.89
C VAL A 118 3.43 -2.97 -15.50
N LEU A 119 3.60 -3.97 -16.35
CA LEU A 119 4.44 -5.15 -16.09
C LEU A 119 5.89 -4.82 -15.71
N PRO A 120 6.58 -3.86 -16.34
CA PRO A 120 7.94 -3.48 -15.95
C PRO A 120 8.03 -2.97 -14.51
N TYR A 121 6.98 -2.31 -14.01
CA TYR A 121 6.94 -1.84 -12.62
C TYR A 121 6.72 -2.99 -11.65
N PHE A 122 5.88 -3.97 -11.96
CA PHE A 122 5.74 -5.19 -11.17
C PHE A 122 7.07 -5.93 -11.06
N LYS A 123 7.76 -6.15 -12.17
CA LYS A 123 9.09 -6.79 -12.19
C LYS A 123 10.12 -6.02 -11.35
N ARG A 124 10.09 -4.69 -11.39
CA ARG A 124 11.02 -3.85 -10.60
C ARG A 124 10.74 -3.92 -9.09
N MET A 125 9.48 -4.09 -8.69
CA MET A 125 9.11 -4.19 -7.28
C MET A 125 9.40 -5.57 -6.69
N GLU A 126 9.44 -6.60 -7.53
CA GLU A 126 9.60 -7.98 -7.09
C GLU A 126 11.09 -8.30 -6.93
N CYS A 127 11.45 -8.80 -5.75
CA CYS A 127 12.77 -9.34 -5.46
C CYS A 127 12.60 -10.73 -4.86
N TYR A 128 12.51 -11.75 -5.71
CA TYR A 128 12.34 -13.12 -5.27
C TYR A 128 13.69 -13.78 -5.02
N ALA A 129 13.92 -14.21 -3.78
CA ALA A 129 15.21 -14.79 -3.35
C ALA A 129 15.55 -16.12 -4.06
N GLY A 130 14.56 -16.80 -4.63
CA GLY A 130 14.75 -18.05 -5.39
C GLY A 130 15.25 -17.86 -6.82
N GLY A 131 15.44 -16.63 -7.27
CA GLY A 131 15.83 -16.31 -8.66
C GLY A 131 14.66 -16.39 -9.64
N GLY A 132 14.82 -15.80 -10.84
CA GLY A 132 13.81 -15.86 -11.89
C GLY A 132 12.83 -14.69 -11.87
N CYS A 133 13.30 -13.49 -12.21
CA CYS A 133 12.46 -12.31 -12.48
C CYS A 133 11.91 -12.29 -13.93
N ASP A 134 12.02 -13.38 -14.67
CA ASP A 134 11.76 -13.47 -16.11
C ASP A 134 10.38 -14.07 -16.46
N LEU A 135 9.45 -14.07 -15.50
CA LEU A 135 8.07 -14.50 -15.75
C LEU A 135 7.20 -13.36 -16.26
#